data_74c1413ada8a009335979908b47e53ca
#
_entry.id   74c1413ada8a009335979908b47e53ca
#
_cell.length_a   1.000
_cell.length_b   1.000
_cell.length_c   1.000
_cell.angle_alpha   90.00
_cell.angle_beta   90.00
_cell.angle_gamma   90.00
#
_symmetry.space_group_name_H-M   'P 1'
#
loop_
_entity.id
_entity.type
_entity.pdbx_description
1 polymer ?
#
loop_
_entity_poly.entity_id
_entity_poly.type
_entity_poly.pdbx_seq_one_letter_code
_entity_poly.pdbx_strand_id
1 'polypeptide(L)'
;DLKSFYASVECVARGLDPLTTNLVVADMSRTEKTICLAVSPSLKSYGIGGRARLFEVVQKVREINAQRRWACRGELKKGVYDNNEIQGNPALALDYIVAPPRMAEYMKVSSRVYETYLEFISAEDIHVYSIDEVFMDVSDYLQSYGCSARELAVRMIRKVLKNTGITATAGIGTNMYLAKIAMDIEAKHSPADRDGVRTAERGETSYRREEGERTPRTDFW
;
A
#
# COMPACT_ATOMS: atom_id res chain seq x y z
N ASP A 1 -3.29 2.71 -5.94
CA ASP A 1 -1.93 2.67 -5.37
C ASP A 1 -1.71 1.30 -4.75
N LEU A 2 -0.67 0.59 -5.22
CA LEU A 2 -0.30 -0.73 -4.71
C LEU A 2 0.44 -0.58 -3.37
N LYS A 3 0.01 -1.34 -2.38
CA LYS A 3 0.48 -1.16 -1.01
C LYS A 3 1.93 -1.59 -0.82
N SER A 4 2.83 -0.61 -0.54
CA SER A 4 4.28 -0.86 -0.35
C SER A 4 4.88 -1.72 -1.46
N PHE A 5 4.61 -1.38 -2.71
CA PHE A 5 4.69 -2.23 -3.89
C PHE A 5 5.94 -3.12 -3.95
N TYR A 6 7.15 -2.54 -3.94
CA TYR A 6 8.38 -3.34 -4.05
C TYR A 6 8.55 -4.33 -2.89
N ALA A 7 8.20 -3.92 -1.67
CA ALA A 7 8.26 -4.81 -0.52
C ALA A 7 7.23 -5.94 -0.64
N SER A 8 6.03 -5.63 -1.13
CA SER A 8 4.99 -6.64 -1.38
C SER A 8 5.40 -7.64 -2.45
N VAL A 9 6.01 -7.19 -3.56
CA VAL A 9 6.56 -8.08 -4.59
C VAL A 9 7.62 -9.02 -4.00
N GLU A 10 8.52 -8.49 -3.15
CA GLU A 10 9.56 -9.29 -2.51
C GLU A 10 9.01 -10.30 -1.51
N CYS A 11 7.95 -9.95 -0.77
CA CYS A 11 7.27 -10.90 0.12
C CYS A 11 6.62 -12.04 -0.68
N VAL A 12 5.80 -11.71 -1.68
CA VAL A 12 5.11 -12.70 -2.53
C VAL A 12 6.10 -13.64 -3.22
N ALA A 13 7.19 -13.10 -3.76
CA ALA A 13 8.23 -13.91 -4.40
C ALA A 13 8.91 -14.92 -3.46
N ARG A 14 8.82 -14.71 -2.15
CA ARG A 14 9.34 -15.60 -1.09
C ARG A 14 8.26 -16.48 -0.46
N GLY A 15 7.02 -16.41 -0.95
CA GLY A 15 5.90 -17.12 -0.33
C GLY A 15 5.47 -16.57 1.02
N LEU A 16 5.76 -15.27 1.28
CA LEU A 16 5.46 -14.58 2.53
C LEU A 16 4.27 -13.62 2.35
N ASP A 17 3.52 -13.40 3.43
CA ASP A 17 2.41 -12.44 3.44
C ASP A 17 2.95 -11.00 3.48
N PRO A 18 2.67 -10.14 2.47
CA PRO A 18 3.09 -8.74 2.47
C PRO A 18 2.56 -7.91 3.64
N LEU A 19 1.44 -8.28 4.25
CA LEU A 19 0.81 -7.52 5.33
C LEU A 19 1.42 -7.81 6.70
N THR A 20 1.98 -8.99 6.90
CA THR A 20 2.51 -9.43 8.19
C THR A 20 4.03 -9.55 8.25
N THR A 21 4.68 -9.62 7.09
CA THR A 21 6.14 -9.79 7.02
C THR A 21 6.86 -8.45 7.20
N ASN A 22 7.85 -8.41 8.08
CA ASN A 22 8.78 -7.30 8.24
C ASN A 22 9.88 -7.40 7.18
N LEU A 23 9.85 -6.49 6.20
CA LEU A 23 10.78 -6.48 5.08
C LEU A 23 11.07 -5.04 4.61
N VAL A 24 12.32 -4.78 4.25
CA VAL A 24 12.74 -3.59 3.52
C VAL A 24 13.39 -3.98 2.20
N VAL A 25 13.23 -3.13 1.19
CA VAL A 25 13.96 -3.23 -0.07
C VAL A 25 15.08 -2.21 -0.06
N ALA A 26 16.33 -2.67 0.02
CA ALA A 26 17.49 -1.81 0.07
C ALA A 26 18.72 -2.46 -0.58
N ASP A 27 19.59 -1.66 -1.17
CA ASP A 27 20.86 -2.10 -1.76
C ASP A 27 21.94 -2.16 -0.68
N MET A 28 22.20 -3.35 -0.18
CA MET A 28 23.21 -3.63 0.85
C MET A 28 24.66 -3.50 0.35
N SER A 29 24.88 -3.42 -0.96
CA SER A 29 26.23 -3.15 -1.52
C SER A 29 26.69 -1.73 -1.30
N ARG A 30 25.73 -0.84 -0.96
CA ARG A 30 25.99 0.55 -0.58
C ARG A 30 26.15 0.66 0.93
N THR A 31 26.36 1.89 1.39
CA THR A 31 26.49 2.18 2.83
C THR A 31 25.14 2.07 3.53
N GLU A 32 25.13 1.94 4.87
CA GLU A 32 23.92 1.97 5.70
C GLU A 32 23.12 3.29 5.58
N LYS A 33 23.69 4.33 4.94
CA LYS A 33 23.01 5.58 4.61
C LYS A 33 22.08 5.45 3.38
N THR A 34 22.08 4.28 2.71
CA THR A 34 21.18 4.05 1.56
C THR A 34 19.72 4.20 1.97
N ILE A 35 18.92 4.77 1.07
CA ILE A 35 17.47 4.91 1.27
C ILE A 35 16.82 3.56 0.93
N CYS A 36 15.94 3.08 1.79
CA CYS A 36 15.08 1.96 1.49
C CYS A 36 14.08 2.37 0.40
N LEU A 37 14.05 1.63 -0.70
CA LEU A 37 13.11 1.87 -1.80
C LEU A 37 11.67 1.54 -1.40
N ALA A 38 11.49 0.59 -0.49
CA ALA A 38 10.21 0.27 0.11
C ALA A 38 10.41 -0.34 1.51
N VAL A 39 9.40 -0.15 2.33
CA VAL A 39 9.25 -0.75 3.67
C VAL A 39 7.89 -1.42 3.73
N SER A 40 7.81 -2.64 4.22
CA SER A 40 6.55 -3.39 4.31
C SER A 40 5.54 -2.71 5.25
N PRO A 41 4.24 -2.94 5.05
CA PRO A 41 3.19 -2.37 5.92
C PRO A 41 3.39 -2.76 7.38
N SER A 42 3.76 -4.00 7.64
CA SER A 42 4.05 -4.53 8.97
C SER A 42 5.17 -3.73 9.65
N LEU A 43 6.28 -3.54 8.96
CA LEU A 43 7.43 -2.81 9.53
C LEU A 43 7.14 -1.32 9.70
N LYS A 44 6.32 -0.72 8.82
CA LYS A 44 5.81 0.66 8.97
C LYS A 44 4.98 0.85 10.24
N SER A 45 4.26 -0.17 10.71
CA SER A 45 3.45 -0.10 11.95
C SER A 45 4.29 0.16 13.20
N TYR A 46 5.58 -0.10 13.14
CA TYR A 46 6.55 0.23 14.19
C TYR A 46 7.10 1.67 14.12
N GLY A 47 6.53 2.51 13.26
CA GLY A 47 6.94 3.91 13.10
C GLY A 47 8.13 4.12 12.16
N ILE A 48 8.47 3.13 11.33
CA ILE A 48 9.51 3.24 10.31
C ILE A 48 8.93 3.88 9.06
N GLY A 49 9.53 4.97 8.58
CA GLY A 49 9.07 5.67 7.38
C GLY A 49 9.22 4.84 6.09
N GLY A 50 8.35 5.06 5.12
CA GLY A 50 8.35 4.32 3.83
C GLY A 50 9.62 4.51 3.00
N ARG A 51 10.37 5.59 3.23
CA ARG A 51 11.66 5.92 2.60
C ARG A 51 12.77 6.15 3.64
N ALA A 52 12.70 5.44 4.77
CA ALA A 52 13.73 5.49 5.80
C ALA A 52 15.10 5.09 5.22
N ARG A 53 16.16 5.63 5.77
CA ARG A 53 17.52 5.12 5.51
C ARG A 53 17.74 3.83 6.27
N LEU A 54 18.57 2.95 5.75
CA LEU A 54 18.77 1.62 6.34
C LEU A 54 19.25 1.71 7.79
N PHE A 55 20.12 2.68 8.15
CA PHE A 55 20.57 2.86 9.54
C PHE A 55 19.42 3.27 10.48
N GLU A 56 18.43 4.03 9.98
CA GLU A 56 17.24 4.41 10.77
C GLU A 56 16.37 3.19 11.07
N VAL A 57 16.26 2.26 10.12
CA VAL A 57 15.61 0.96 10.33
C VAL A 57 16.33 0.17 11.41
N VAL A 58 17.65 0.04 11.30
CA VAL A 58 18.49 -0.67 12.28
C VAL A 58 18.32 -0.05 13.68
N GLN A 59 18.39 1.27 13.80
CA GLN A 59 18.24 1.97 15.08
C GLN A 59 16.85 1.73 15.66
N LYS A 60 15.79 1.86 14.85
CA LYS A 60 14.42 1.68 15.32
C LYS A 60 14.16 0.26 15.79
N VAL A 61 14.63 -0.74 15.07
CA VAL A 61 14.53 -2.15 15.49
C VAL A 61 15.27 -2.41 16.81
N ARG A 62 16.45 -1.80 17.01
CA ARG A 62 17.17 -1.88 18.29
C ARG A 62 16.39 -1.25 19.46
N GLU A 63 15.76 -0.08 19.23
CA GLU A 63 14.91 0.59 20.23
C GLU A 63 13.71 -0.30 20.61
N ILE A 64 13.02 -0.86 19.63
CA ILE A 64 11.88 -1.76 19.85
C ILE A 64 12.32 -3.00 20.62
N ASN A 65 13.43 -3.60 20.25
CA ASN A 65 13.95 -4.78 20.95
C ASN A 65 14.42 -4.45 22.38
N ALA A 66 14.93 -3.27 22.63
CA ALA A 66 15.23 -2.80 24.00
C ALA A 66 13.95 -2.70 24.84
N GLN A 67 12.87 -2.11 24.29
CA GLN A 67 11.56 -2.04 24.96
C GLN A 67 10.98 -3.44 25.21
N ARG A 68 11.05 -4.35 24.25
CA ARG A 68 10.59 -5.74 24.39
C ARG A 68 11.36 -6.50 25.44
N ARG A 69 12.70 -6.34 25.51
CA ARG A 69 13.54 -6.95 26.53
C ARG A 69 13.15 -6.46 27.92
N TRP A 70 12.90 -5.18 28.07
CA TRP A 70 12.42 -4.62 29.33
C TRP A 70 11.07 -5.17 29.74
N ALA A 71 10.12 -5.26 28.78
CA ALA A 71 8.76 -5.76 29.03
C ALA A 71 8.74 -7.26 29.40
N CYS A 72 9.55 -8.10 28.78
CA CYS A 72 9.60 -9.53 29.09
C CYS A 72 10.48 -9.86 30.33
N ARG A 73 11.14 -8.85 30.93
CA ARG A 73 12.01 -8.99 32.09
C ARG A 73 13.14 -10.02 31.91
N GLY A 74 13.63 -10.19 30.69
CA GLY A 74 14.64 -11.20 30.36
C GLY A 74 15.29 -10.99 29.00
N GLU A 75 16.11 -11.94 28.59
CA GLU A 75 16.69 -11.94 27.27
C GLU A 75 15.67 -12.30 26.20
N LEU A 76 15.73 -11.59 25.08
CA LEU A 76 14.92 -11.93 23.92
C LEU A 76 15.46 -13.19 23.27
N LYS A 77 14.54 -14.05 22.85
CA LYS A 77 14.84 -15.25 22.08
C LYS A 77 15.17 -14.86 20.62
N LYS A 78 15.10 -15.84 19.73
CA LYS A 78 15.30 -15.70 18.29
C LYS A 78 14.59 -14.48 17.69
N GLY A 79 15.25 -13.79 16.76
CA GLY A 79 14.64 -12.78 15.91
C GLY A 79 13.67 -13.38 14.90
N VAL A 80 12.52 -12.74 14.73
CA VAL A 80 11.43 -13.18 13.84
C VAL A 80 10.95 -12.00 13.01
N TYR A 81 10.72 -12.26 11.73
CA TYR A 81 10.22 -11.27 10.77
C TYR A 81 8.71 -11.35 10.52
N ASP A 82 8.01 -12.36 11.07
CA ASP A 82 6.54 -12.42 11.01
C ASP A 82 5.94 -11.67 12.20
N ASN A 83 5.17 -10.63 11.90
CA ASN A 83 4.56 -9.78 12.92
C ASN A 83 3.50 -10.52 13.75
N ASN A 84 2.83 -11.51 13.21
CA ASN A 84 1.86 -12.31 13.97
C ASN A 84 2.55 -13.11 15.08
N GLU A 85 3.72 -13.71 14.77
CA GLU A 85 4.51 -14.41 15.78
C GLU A 85 5.01 -13.43 16.86
N ILE A 86 5.48 -12.24 16.44
CA ILE A 86 5.99 -11.20 17.35
C ILE A 86 4.91 -10.71 18.29
N GLN A 87 3.70 -10.47 17.81
CA GLN A 87 2.55 -10.04 18.61
C GLN A 87 2.10 -11.14 19.59
N GLY A 88 2.16 -12.37 19.17
CA GLY A 88 1.80 -13.53 19.99
C GLY A 88 2.80 -13.91 21.08
N ASN A 89 4.05 -13.42 21.02
CA ASN A 89 5.08 -13.80 21.98
C ASN A 89 6.03 -12.63 22.32
N PRO A 90 5.88 -12.04 23.53
CA PRO A 90 6.73 -10.92 23.96
C PRO A 90 8.22 -11.22 24.06
N ALA A 91 8.61 -12.49 24.21
CA ALA A 91 10.01 -12.90 24.33
C ALA A 91 10.75 -13.02 22.99
N LEU A 92 10.06 -12.89 21.84
CA LEU A 92 10.71 -12.89 20.53
C LEU A 92 11.31 -11.50 20.21
N ALA A 93 12.45 -11.47 19.56
CA ALA A 93 13.01 -10.25 19.03
C ALA A 93 12.37 -9.90 17.68
N LEU A 94 12.10 -8.60 17.48
CA LEU A 94 11.74 -8.09 16.17
C LEU A 94 12.96 -8.21 15.23
N ASP A 95 12.75 -8.84 14.10
CA ASP A 95 13.71 -8.92 13.00
C ASP A 95 13.04 -8.57 11.68
N TYR A 96 13.82 -8.40 10.62
CA TYR A 96 13.31 -8.06 9.31
C TYR A 96 14.22 -8.57 8.19
N ILE A 97 13.65 -8.75 7.02
CA ILE A 97 14.37 -9.16 5.81
C ILE A 97 14.84 -7.91 5.07
N VAL A 98 16.10 -7.89 4.63
CA VAL A 98 16.59 -6.90 3.66
C VAL A 98 16.65 -7.57 2.29
N ALA A 99 15.79 -7.14 1.37
CA ALA A 99 15.72 -7.64 0.01
C ALA A 99 16.48 -6.69 -0.95
N PRO A 100 17.36 -7.20 -1.81
CA PRO A 100 17.99 -6.38 -2.84
C PRO A 100 16.95 -5.95 -3.89
N PRO A 101 17.09 -4.72 -4.47
CA PRO A 101 16.15 -4.24 -5.49
C PRO A 101 16.19 -5.10 -6.76
N ARG A 102 15.02 -5.45 -7.31
CA ARG A 102 14.86 -6.20 -8.55
C ARG A 102 13.91 -5.50 -9.51
N MET A 103 14.36 -4.37 -10.09
CA MET A 103 13.50 -3.46 -10.88
C MET A 103 12.80 -4.17 -12.05
N ALA A 104 13.47 -5.08 -12.74
CA ALA A 104 12.85 -5.84 -13.83
C ALA A 104 11.66 -6.69 -13.36
N GLU A 105 11.76 -7.28 -12.17
CA GLU A 105 10.65 -8.04 -11.58
C GLU A 105 9.50 -7.13 -11.16
N TYR A 106 9.80 -5.94 -10.63
CA TYR A 106 8.77 -4.96 -10.27
C TYR A 106 8.01 -4.47 -11.50
N MET A 107 8.70 -4.18 -12.60
CA MET A 107 8.07 -3.82 -13.87
C MET A 107 7.17 -4.93 -14.39
N LYS A 108 7.63 -6.18 -14.35
CA LYS A 108 6.84 -7.34 -14.78
C LYS A 108 5.56 -7.51 -13.94
N VAL A 109 5.66 -7.35 -12.63
CA VAL A 109 4.47 -7.43 -11.74
C VAL A 109 3.53 -6.26 -11.98
N SER A 110 4.06 -5.04 -12.16
CA SER A 110 3.28 -3.86 -12.51
C SER A 110 2.50 -4.06 -13.81
N SER A 111 3.13 -4.60 -14.85
CA SER A 111 2.44 -4.94 -16.12
C SER A 111 1.30 -5.93 -15.90
N ARG A 112 1.51 -6.97 -15.09
CA ARG A 112 0.45 -7.94 -14.75
C ARG A 112 -0.73 -7.31 -13.99
N VAL A 113 -0.44 -6.34 -13.12
CA VAL A 113 -1.49 -5.56 -12.44
C VAL A 113 -2.24 -4.71 -13.46
N TYR A 114 -1.55 -4.05 -14.37
CA TYR A 114 -2.16 -3.26 -15.44
C TYR A 114 -3.05 -4.12 -16.35
N GLU A 115 -2.59 -5.29 -16.75
CA GLU A 115 -3.39 -6.28 -17.50
C GLU A 115 -4.67 -6.66 -16.74
N THR A 116 -4.60 -6.78 -15.41
CA THR A 116 -5.78 -7.02 -14.57
C THR A 116 -6.76 -5.85 -14.60
N TYR A 117 -6.29 -4.61 -14.67
CA TYR A 117 -7.16 -3.43 -14.80
C TYR A 117 -7.85 -3.37 -16.16
N LEU A 118 -7.17 -3.80 -17.23
CA LEU A 118 -7.73 -3.88 -18.57
C LEU A 118 -8.90 -4.88 -18.70
N GLU A 119 -9.05 -5.80 -17.75
CA GLU A 119 -10.25 -6.66 -17.69
C GLU A 119 -11.51 -5.88 -17.31
N PHE A 120 -11.39 -4.66 -16.77
CA PHE A 120 -12.49 -3.84 -16.27
C PHE A 120 -12.66 -2.53 -17.03
N ILE A 121 -11.57 -1.87 -17.40
CA ILE A 121 -11.52 -0.50 -17.91
C ILE A 121 -10.69 -0.50 -19.19
N SER A 122 -11.11 0.25 -20.21
CA SER A 122 -10.35 0.45 -21.45
C SER A 122 -9.03 1.17 -21.18
N ALA A 123 -8.02 0.89 -22.01
CA ALA A 123 -6.69 1.49 -21.86
C ALA A 123 -6.70 3.03 -21.97
N GLU A 124 -7.62 3.58 -22.75
CA GLU A 124 -7.80 5.02 -22.97
C GLU A 124 -8.29 5.77 -21.70
N ASP A 125 -9.00 5.04 -20.81
CA ASP A 125 -9.53 5.57 -19.55
C ASP A 125 -8.60 5.28 -18.36
N ILE A 126 -7.42 4.72 -18.60
CA ILE A 126 -6.39 4.45 -17.58
C ILE A 126 -5.19 5.36 -17.81
N HIS A 127 -4.92 6.25 -16.85
CA HIS A 127 -3.71 7.04 -16.82
C HIS A 127 -2.69 6.42 -15.86
N VAL A 128 -1.58 5.90 -16.39
CA VAL A 128 -0.47 5.36 -15.60
C VAL A 128 0.33 6.51 -15.02
N TYR A 129 0.23 6.72 -13.72
CA TYR A 129 0.92 7.79 -13.00
C TYR A 129 2.34 7.38 -12.57
N SER A 130 2.48 6.13 -12.11
CA SER A 130 3.76 5.54 -11.73
C SER A 130 3.74 4.01 -11.87
N ILE A 131 4.82 3.34 -11.50
CA ILE A 131 4.92 1.88 -11.55
C ILE A 131 3.90 1.16 -10.65
N ASP A 132 3.38 1.85 -9.63
CA ASP A 132 2.47 1.29 -8.62
C ASP A 132 1.17 2.09 -8.47
N GLU A 133 0.96 3.11 -9.29
CA GLU A 133 -0.18 4.02 -9.16
C GLU A 133 -0.78 4.35 -10.53
N VAL A 134 -2.10 4.24 -10.62
CA VAL A 134 -2.89 4.60 -11.82
C VAL A 134 -4.09 5.45 -11.42
N PHE A 135 -4.55 6.28 -12.34
CA PHE A 135 -5.87 6.90 -12.29
C PHE A 135 -6.76 6.25 -13.35
N MET A 136 -8.05 6.13 -13.07
CA MET A 136 -9.02 5.54 -13.99
C MET A 136 -10.28 6.41 -14.01
N ASP A 137 -10.73 6.77 -15.21
CA ASP A 137 -12.08 7.29 -15.37
C ASP A 137 -13.06 6.11 -15.40
N VAL A 138 -13.95 6.05 -14.43
CA VAL A 138 -14.92 4.95 -14.31
C VAL A 138 -16.35 5.40 -14.61
N SER A 139 -16.54 6.64 -15.04
CA SER A 139 -17.86 7.28 -15.21
C SER A 139 -18.79 6.47 -16.09
N ASP A 140 -18.35 6.11 -17.28
CA ASP A 140 -19.17 5.39 -18.26
C ASP A 140 -19.36 3.89 -17.93
N TYR A 141 -18.57 3.37 -17.01
CA TYR A 141 -18.58 1.96 -16.62
C TYR A 141 -19.57 1.63 -15.51
N LEU A 142 -19.90 2.60 -14.64
CA LEU A 142 -20.72 2.36 -13.45
C LEU A 142 -22.11 1.86 -13.79
N GLN A 143 -22.72 2.40 -14.84
CA GLN A 143 -24.05 1.95 -15.32
C GLN A 143 -23.97 0.51 -15.86
N SER A 144 -22.97 0.21 -16.67
CA SER A 144 -22.79 -1.11 -17.27
C SER A 144 -22.50 -2.19 -16.22
N TYR A 145 -21.72 -1.84 -15.19
CA TYR A 145 -21.44 -2.76 -14.08
C TYR A 145 -22.54 -2.82 -13.02
N GLY A 146 -23.51 -1.90 -13.06
CA GLY A 146 -24.60 -1.81 -12.08
C GLY A 146 -24.10 -1.63 -10.64
N CYS A 147 -23.03 -0.85 -10.44
CA CYS A 147 -22.43 -0.68 -9.13
C CYS A 147 -21.86 0.74 -8.94
N SER A 148 -21.57 1.12 -7.69
CA SER A 148 -20.88 2.36 -7.36
C SER A 148 -19.40 2.30 -7.72
N ALA A 149 -18.75 3.47 -7.85
CA ALA A 149 -17.30 3.57 -8.07
C ALA A 149 -16.51 2.84 -6.96
N ARG A 150 -16.97 2.92 -5.72
CA ARG A 150 -16.37 2.20 -4.60
C ARG A 150 -16.44 0.68 -4.76
N GLU A 151 -17.60 0.15 -5.14
CA GLU A 151 -17.77 -1.29 -5.37
C GLU A 151 -16.92 -1.77 -6.52
N LEU A 152 -16.83 -1.00 -7.61
CA LEU A 152 -15.96 -1.31 -8.74
C LEU A 152 -14.48 -1.31 -8.32
N ALA A 153 -14.03 -0.29 -7.60
CA ALA A 153 -12.66 -0.23 -7.07
C ALA A 153 -12.34 -1.45 -6.18
N VAL A 154 -13.24 -1.83 -5.28
CA VAL A 154 -13.06 -3.01 -4.41
C VAL A 154 -12.98 -4.30 -5.24
N ARG A 155 -13.81 -4.47 -6.27
CA ARG A 155 -13.77 -5.62 -7.20
C ARG A 155 -12.42 -5.70 -7.90
N MET A 156 -11.91 -4.59 -8.44
CA MET A 156 -10.61 -4.52 -9.10
C MET A 156 -9.47 -4.85 -8.13
N ILE A 157 -9.45 -4.25 -6.94
CA ILE A 157 -8.42 -4.51 -5.93
C ILE A 157 -8.40 -5.99 -5.53
N ARG A 158 -9.55 -6.60 -5.31
CA ARG A 158 -9.64 -8.05 -4.99
C ARG A 158 -9.17 -8.93 -6.14
N LYS A 159 -9.43 -8.53 -7.38
CA LYS A 159 -8.92 -9.25 -8.55
C LYS A 159 -7.39 -9.15 -8.64
N VAL A 160 -6.82 -7.97 -8.41
CA VAL A 160 -5.37 -7.76 -8.32
C VAL A 160 -4.77 -8.62 -7.21
N LEU A 161 -5.36 -8.61 -6.02
CA LEU A 161 -4.91 -9.43 -4.90
C LEU A 161 -4.93 -10.93 -5.26
N LYS A 162 -5.99 -11.41 -5.90
CA LYS A 162 -6.10 -12.80 -6.36
C LYS A 162 -5.02 -13.16 -7.38
N ASN A 163 -4.74 -12.26 -8.32
CA ASN A 163 -3.80 -12.52 -9.43
C ASN A 163 -2.33 -12.35 -9.02
N THR A 164 -2.05 -11.51 -8.02
CA THR A 164 -0.67 -11.11 -7.70
C THR A 164 -0.27 -11.30 -6.23
N GLY A 165 -1.22 -11.55 -5.33
CA GLY A 165 -0.97 -11.56 -3.89
C GLY A 165 -0.74 -10.17 -3.27
N ILE A 166 -0.94 -9.10 -4.03
CA ILE A 166 -0.67 -7.71 -3.61
C ILE A 166 -1.99 -6.96 -3.48
N THR A 167 -2.21 -6.31 -2.34
CA THR A 167 -3.37 -5.44 -2.13
C THR A 167 -3.08 -4.01 -2.56
N ALA A 168 -4.15 -3.22 -2.71
CA ALA A 168 -4.08 -1.82 -3.09
C ALA A 168 -4.98 -0.95 -2.21
N THR A 169 -4.80 0.35 -2.33
CA THR A 169 -5.63 1.38 -1.73
C THR A 169 -6.22 2.23 -2.85
N ALA A 170 -7.50 2.57 -2.78
CA ALA A 170 -8.15 3.43 -3.75
C ALA A 170 -8.73 4.68 -3.09
N GLY A 171 -8.51 5.82 -3.73
CA GLY A 171 -9.24 7.06 -3.49
C GLY A 171 -10.19 7.32 -4.65
N ILE A 172 -11.36 7.80 -4.36
CA ILE A 172 -12.41 8.11 -5.33
C ILE A 172 -12.74 9.60 -5.20
N GLY A 173 -12.87 10.27 -6.31
CA GLY A 173 -13.17 11.70 -6.36
C GLY A 173 -13.72 12.10 -7.72
N THR A 174 -14.32 13.28 -7.81
CA THR A 174 -14.88 13.85 -9.04
C THR A 174 -13.82 14.42 -9.99
N ASN A 175 -12.57 14.35 -9.62
CA ASN A 175 -11.40 14.66 -10.45
C ASN A 175 -10.15 13.98 -9.87
N MET A 176 -9.05 13.96 -10.63
CA MET A 176 -7.78 13.33 -10.23
C MET A 176 -7.22 13.88 -8.92
N TYR A 177 -7.34 15.18 -8.69
CA TYR A 177 -6.83 15.81 -7.47
C TYR A 177 -7.59 15.34 -6.22
N LEU A 178 -8.93 15.33 -6.27
CA LEU A 178 -9.75 14.83 -5.16
C LEU A 178 -9.58 13.33 -4.93
N ALA A 179 -9.47 12.54 -6.00
CA ALA A 179 -9.17 11.12 -5.91
C ALA A 179 -7.80 10.88 -5.23
N LYS A 180 -6.78 11.67 -5.59
CA LYS A 180 -5.44 11.60 -4.97
C LYS A 180 -5.49 11.96 -3.49
N ILE A 181 -6.18 13.03 -3.11
CA ILE A 181 -6.34 13.42 -1.71
C ILE A 181 -7.12 12.34 -0.93
N ALA A 182 -8.22 11.84 -1.47
CA ALA A 182 -8.99 10.77 -0.85
C ALA A 182 -8.11 9.53 -0.59
N MET A 183 -7.24 9.19 -1.51
CA MET A 183 -6.32 8.06 -1.36
C MET A 183 -5.24 8.34 -0.30
N ASP A 184 -4.49 9.43 -0.42
CA ASP A 184 -3.29 9.67 0.38
C ASP A 184 -3.61 10.08 1.82
N ILE A 185 -4.67 10.87 2.03
CA ILE A 185 -5.01 11.42 3.34
C ILE A 185 -6.04 10.55 4.07
N GLU A 186 -7.02 10.00 3.37
CA GLU A 186 -8.13 9.29 3.99
C GLU A 186 -7.99 7.77 3.88
N ALA A 187 -7.94 7.22 2.67
CA ALA A 187 -7.95 5.77 2.48
C ALA A 187 -6.73 5.07 3.10
N LYS A 188 -5.53 5.66 3.00
CA LYS A 188 -4.31 5.08 3.61
C LYS A 188 -4.37 5.01 5.14
N HIS A 189 -5.20 5.84 5.77
CA HIS A 189 -5.37 5.91 7.23
C HIS A 189 -6.69 5.28 7.72
N SER A 190 -7.58 4.89 6.81
CA SER A 190 -8.83 4.22 7.14
C SER A 190 -8.58 2.78 7.58
N PRO A 191 -9.48 2.18 8.39
CA PRO A 191 -9.45 0.76 8.68
C PRO A 191 -9.48 -0.05 7.38
N ALA A 192 -8.68 -1.10 7.33
CA ALA A 192 -8.71 -2.05 6.24
C ALA A 192 -9.85 -3.07 6.48
N ASP A 193 -10.44 -3.58 5.39
CA ASP A 193 -11.28 -4.76 5.49
C ASP A 193 -10.43 -6.03 5.75
N ARG A 194 -11.09 -7.19 5.85
CA ARG A 194 -10.42 -8.47 6.10
C ARG A 194 -9.34 -8.85 5.06
N ASP A 195 -9.45 -8.30 3.84
CA ASP A 195 -8.51 -8.55 2.74
C ASP A 195 -7.43 -7.45 2.65
N GLY A 196 -7.37 -6.54 3.63
CA GLY A 196 -6.43 -5.43 3.65
C GLY A 196 -6.77 -4.28 2.70
N VAL A 197 -7.95 -4.30 2.07
CA VAL A 197 -8.42 -3.27 1.12
C VAL A 197 -8.85 -2.02 1.87
N ARG A 198 -8.43 -0.86 1.37
CA ARG A 198 -8.79 0.45 1.90
C ARG A 198 -9.32 1.33 0.79
N THR A 199 -10.44 1.99 1.03
CA THR A 199 -11.04 2.96 0.10
C THR A 199 -11.50 4.19 0.85
N ALA A 200 -11.43 5.34 0.19
CA ALA A 200 -12.09 6.56 0.63
C ALA A 200 -12.67 7.28 -0.58
N GLU A 201 -13.69 8.08 -0.34
CA GLU A 201 -14.39 8.83 -1.37
C GLU A 201 -14.52 10.28 -0.93
N ARG A 202 -14.17 11.21 -1.82
CA ARG A 202 -14.28 12.65 -1.59
C ARG A 202 -15.08 13.28 -2.73
N GLY A 203 -16.27 13.75 -2.41
CA GLY A 203 -17.09 14.57 -3.30
C GLY A 203 -16.88 16.07 -3.05
N GLU A 204 -17.35 16.91 -3.95
CA GLU A 204 -17.26 18.39 -3.86
C GLU A 204 -18.07 19.02 -2.70
N THR A 205 -18.66 18.27 -1.82
CA THR A 205 -19.69 18.70 -0.86
C THR A 205 -19.18 19.28 0.46
N SER A 206 -18.03 19.88 0.56
CA SER A 206 -17.64 20.59 1.77
C SER A 206 -17.39 22.09 1.63
N TYR A 207 -17.65 22.68 0.47
CA TYR A 207 -17.80 24.13 0.37
C TYR A 207 -19.29 24.48 0.37
N ARG A 208 -19.80 25.00 1.49
CA ARG A 208 -21.06 25.68 1.55
C ARG A 208 -21.03 26.81 0.50
N ARG A 209 -21.71 26.59 -0.63
CA ARG A 209 -22.02 27.67 -1.56
C ARG A 209 -22.99 28.60 -0.86
N GLU A 210 -22.54 29.81 -0.58
CA GLU A 210 -23.47 30.96 -0.60
C GLU A 210 -23.88 31.15 -2.06
N GLU A 211 -25.17 31.35 -2.24
CA GLU A 211 -25.95 31.35 -3.46
C GLU A 211 -25.33 32.01 -4.69
N GLY A 212 -25.42 31.36 -5.82
CA GLY A 212 -25.18 31.93 -7.14
C GLY A 212 -24.79 30.91 -8.22
N GLU A 213 -25.79 30.28 -8.81
CA GLU A 213 -25.86 29.66 -10.14
C GLU A 213 -24.61 29.25 -10.88
N ARG A 214 -24.42 27.92 -11.05
CA ARG A 214 -24.21 27.17 -12.30
C ARG A 214 -24.00 25.70 -11.95
N THR A 215 -24.74 24.81 -12.61
CA THR A 215 -24.56 23.36 -12.57
C THR A 215 -23.16 23.00 -13.07
N PRO A 216 -22.33 22.30 -12.29
CA PRO A 216 -21.10 21.73 -12.80
C PRO A 216 -21.37 20.40 -13.52
N ARG A 217 -20.69 20.19 -14.63
CA ARG A 217 -20.50 18.89 -15.23
C ARG A 217 -19.85 17.97 -14.20
N THR A 218 -20.46 16.82 -13.97
CA THR A 218 -19.88 15.73 -13.19
C THR A 218 -18.98 14.92 -14.11
N ASP A 219 -17.73 15.33 -14.22
CA ASP A 219 -16.69 14.51 -14.84
C ASP A 219 -15.97 13.79 -13.69
N PHE A 220 -16.13 12.47 -13.63
CA PHE A 220 -15.46 11.60 -12.66
C PHE A 220 -14.10 11.16 -13.21
N TRP A 221 -13.04 11.24 -12.42
CA TRP A 221 -11.69 10.76 -12.73
C TRP A 221 -11.23 9.69 -11.76
#